data_12dadfa73f52e9aad59aca6c00b98dfe
#
_entry.id   12dadfa73f52e9aad59aca6c00b98dfe
#
_cell.length_a   1.000
_cell.length_b   1.000
_cell.length_c   1.000
_cell.angle_alpha   90.00
_cell.angle_beta   90.00
_cell.angle_gamma   90.00
#
_symmetry.space_group_name_H-M   'P 1'
#
loop_
_entity.id
_entity.type
_entity.pdbx_description
1 polymer ?
#
loop_
_entity_poly.entity_id
_entity_poly.type
_entity_poly.pdbx_seq_one_letter_code
_entity_poly.pdbx_strand_id
1 'polypeptide(L)'
;MRIALLSFEYPPETGFGGIGTYAWYQARALAKLGHEVHVLSGATAPTPLRTSAHDGVTVFRFRADGRVMKGLARLDKHRLWWTKNRIENGWCMHLAFKELRRRFHYDVVEMPECGGEGLLLNWLQRTKTVMKFHSPAQLIMSTYDVRKADVRACSLVEKIGIRGAGAFTSCSRFLADEVRTKMGVRREIEVIANGIDLELFDRAEQIDARAKFGLPRDKPVILFTGRMEKRKGIHLCPEIVETILKKHDVAFAFAGADLFGLMEKEFLPRIRGQALRGSFHYLGKLSLSEVGSCLRQSDVYFIPSLWENCPYSCLEAMAAGRAIVASDAGGLPELIRDGENGLIAKSEDAPAFARQIERLLEDAPLRERLGRAARRTVEERYTDVAIAQRSLDYWTRALRLGG
;
A
#
# COMPACT_ATOMS: atom_id res chain seq x y z
N MET A 1 21.07 0.43 16.53
CA MET A 1 21.45 1.11 15.28
C MET A 1 20.69 2.41 15.15
N ARG A 2 21.26 3.39 14.44
CA ARG A 2 20.52 4.56 13.99
C ARG A 2 20.11 4.37 12.53
N ILE A 3 18.81 4.36 12.26
CA ILE A 3 18.20 4.01 10.99
C ILE A 3 17.51 5.23 10.42
N ALA A 4 17.73 5.52 9.13
CA ALA A 4 16.95 6.52 8.41
C ALA A 4 15.96 5.82 7.45
N LEU A 5 14.70 6.21 7.51
CA LEU A 5 13.68 5.85 6.52
C LEU A 5 13.36 7.10 5.69
N LEU A 6 13.58 7.01 4.39
CA LEU A 6 13.29 8.10 3.46
C LEU A 6 12.00 7.78 2.72
N SER A 7 10.99 8.63 2.88
CA SER A 7 9.71 8.47 2.18
C SER A 7 9.01 9.81 2.08
N PHE A 8 8.63 10.24 0.89
CA PHE A 8 7.81 11.44 0.72
C PHE A 8 6.46 11.31 1.41
N GLU A 9 5.93 10.10 1.46
CA GLU A 9 4.69 9.79 2.14
C GLU A 9 4.97 9.30 3.56
N TYR A 10 4.45 10.00 4.56
CA TYR A 10 4.46 9.57 5.96
C TYR A 10 3.31 10.21 6.73
N PRO A 11 2.38 9.42 7.29
CA PRO A 11 1.24 9.93 8.06
C PRO A 11 1.66 10.75 9.29
N PRO A 12 0.78 11.61 9.84
CA PRO A 12 -0.57 11.95 9.32
C PRO A 12 -0.57 13.03 8.23
N GLU A 13 0.54 13.73 8.00
CA GLU A 13 0.59 14.92 7.14
C GLU A 13 0.64 14.59 5.65
N THR A 14 1.45 13.59 5.28
CA THR A 14 1.55 13.07 3.92
C THR A 14 1.38 11.56 3.94
N GLY A 15 0.94 10.99 2.82
CA GLY A 15 0.88 9.54 2.71
C GLY A 15 -0.45 8.92 3.03
N PHE A 16 -1.21 8.79 1.97
CA PHE A 16 -2.50 8.11 1.95
C PHE A 16 -2.44 6.85 1.06
N GLY A 17 -1.22 6.40 0.74
CA GLY A 17 -0.95 5.21 -0.06
C GLY A 17 -0.22 4.11 0.72
N GLY A 18 -0.02 2.97 0.07
CA GLY A 18 0.65 1.82 0.68
C GLY A 18 2.09 2.07 1.12
N ILE A 19 2.80 2.98 0.45
CA ILE A 19 4.20 3.33 0.76
C ILE A 19 4.29 4.11 2.07
N GLY A 20 3.43 5.13 2.24
CA GLY A 20 3.36 5.90 3.48
C GLY A 20 2.94 5.03 4.68
N THR A 21 1.97 4.15 4.47
CA THR A 21 1.54 3.17 5.49
C THR A 21 2.68 2.22 5.85
N TYR A 22 3.43 1.73 4.85
CA TYR A 22 4.62 0.91 5.08
C TYR A 22 5.66 1.66 5.92
N ALA A 23 6.04 2.87 5.50
CA ALA A 23 7.05 3.66 6.21
C ALA A 23 6.65 3.91 7.67
N TRP A 24 5.35 4.12 7.92
CA TRP A 24 4.82 4.35 9.24
C TRP A 24 4.88 3.11 10.14
N TYR A 25 4.42 1.94 9.68
CA TYR A 25 4.51 0.69 10.45
C TYR A 25 5.97 0.27 10.65
N GLN A 26 6.79 0.33 9.61
CA GLN A 26 8.20 -0.05 9.67
C GLN A 26 8.98 0.82 10.67
N ALA A 27 8.79 2.14 10.65
CA ALA A 27 9.47 3.05 11.58
C ALA A 27 9.12 2.73 13.04
N ARG A 28 7.84 2.55 13.34
CA ARG A 28 7.35 2.23 14.68
C ARG A 28 7.85 0.86 15.17
N ALA A 29 7.81 -0.14 14.30
CA ALA A 29 8.30 -1.48 14.63
C ALA A 29 9.81 -1.48 14.92
N LEU A 30 10.61 -0.77 14.13
CA LEU A 30 12.04 -0.61 14.39
C LEU A 30 12.31 0.13 15.72
N ALA A 31 11.50 1.13 16.05
CA ALA A 31 11.59 1.83 17.33
C ALA A 31 11.19 0.89 18.51
N LYS A 32 10.13 0.08 18.37
CA LYS A 32 9.75 -0.97 19.33
C LYS A 32 10.90 -1.98 19.58
N LEU A 33 11.71 -2.26 18.57
CA LEU A 33 12.91 -3.11 18.65
C LEU A 33 14.14 -2.40 19.27
N GLY A 34 13.99 -1.18 19.75
CA GLY A 34 15.05 -0.43 20.46
C GLY A 34 16.03 0.29 19.54
N HIS A 35 15.70 0.54 18.29
CA HIS A 35 16.53 1.31 17.36
C HIS A 35 16.16 2.80 17.38
N GLU A 36 17.16 3.67 17.17
CA GLU A 36 16.93 5.09 16.93
C GLU A 36 16.49 5.29 15.48
N VAL A 37 15.23 5.69 15.28
CA VAL A 37 14.61 5.78 13.95
C VAL A 37 14.30 7.21 13.58
N HIS A 38 14.89 7.65 12.47
CA HIS A 38 14.63 8.94 11.86
C HIS A 38 13.89 8.75 10.53
N VAL A 39 12.76 9.41 10.38
CA VAL A 39 12.03 9.46 9.10
C VAL A 39 12.25 10.81 8.45
N LEU A 40 12.70 10.83 7.21
CA LEU A 40 12.77 12.02 6.39
C LEU A 40 11.64 12.01 5.38
N SER A 41 10.69 12.93 5.51
CA SER A 41 9.44 12.93 4.75
C SER A 41 9.08 14.29 4.17
N GLY A 42 8.17 14.27 3.18
CA GLY A 42 7.59 15.46 2.62
C GLY A 42 6.72 16.24 3.60
N ALA A 43 6.54 17.55 3.36
CA ALA A 43 5.62 18.42 4.06
C ALA A 43 4.58 19.00 3.10
N THR A 44 3.37 19.25 3.60
CA THR A 44 2.26 19.85 2.81
C THR A 44 2.42 21.37 2.66
N ALA A 45 3.00 22.03 3.68
CA ALA A 45 3.25 23.47 3.66
C ALA A 45 4.73 23.81 3.46
N PRO A 46 5.08 25.00 2.90
CA PRO A 46 6.46 25.47 2.88
C PRO A 46 6.98 25.58 4.32
N THR A 47 8.05 24.87 4.61
CA THR A 47 8.65 24.90 5.94
C THR A 47 10.16 24.69 5.80
N PRO A 48 10.99 25.33 6.62
CA PRO A 48 12.33 24.83 6.88
C PRO A 48 12.24 23.41 7.46
N LEU A 49 13.33 22.68 7.48
CA LEU A 49 13.36 21.32 8.03
C LEU A 49 12.76 21.31 9.45
N ARG A 50 11.54 20.76 9.55
CA ARG A 50 10.75 20.71 10.79
C ARG A 50 10.90 19.33 11.42
N THR A 51 11.04 19.29 12.74
CA THR A 51 11.19 18.05 13.50
C THR A 51 9.99 17.82 14.41
N SER A 52 9.50 16.59 14.45
CA SER A 52 8.51 16.12 15.43
C SER A 52 8.89 14.72 15.90
N ALA A 53 8.44 14.32 17.08
CA ALA A 53 8.67 12.97 17.60
C ALA A 53 7.33 12.36 18.01
N HIS A 54 7.08 11.13 17.56
CA HIS A 54 5.89 10.34 17.86
C HIS A 54 6.24 8.86 17.94
N ASP A 55 5.79 8.18 18.99
CA ASP A 55 5.92 6.72 19.14
C ASP A 55 7.38 6.20 19.01
N GLY A 56 8.33 6.93 19.57
CA GLY A 56 9.76 6.58 19.50
C GLY A 56 10.42 6.90 18.15
N VAL A 57 9.72 7.52 17.21
CA VAL A 57 10.23 7.89 15.89
C VAL A 57 10.41 9.39 15.79
N THR A 58 11.58 9.83 15.33
CA THR A 58 11.83 11.25 15.02
C THR A 58 11.57 11.51 13.55
N VAL A 59 10.63 12.39 13.25
CA VAL A 59 10.21 12.72 11.87
C VAL A 59 10.76 14.10 11.50
N PHE A 60 11.54 14.14 10.43
CA PHE A 60 12.04 15.36 9.80
C PHE A 60 11.24 15.61 8.52
N ARG A 61 10.58 16.77 8.45
CA ARG A 61 9.76 17.13 7.30
C ARG A 61 10.37 18.28 6.53
N PHE A 62 10.42 18.14 5.23
CA PHE A 62 10.88 19.17 4.30
C PHE A 62 9.88 19.30 3.14
N ARG A 63 9.92 20.43 2.45
CA ARG A 63 9.13 20.62 1.25
C ARG A 63 10.04 20.78 0.04
N ALA A 64 9.66 20.13 -1.05
CA ALA A 64 10.19 20.42 -2.36
C ALA A 64 9.82 21.87 -2.76
N ASP A 65 10.82 22.68 -3.07
CA ASP A 65 10.63 24.13 -3.34
C ASP A 65 10.20 24.44 -4.77
N GLY A 66 10.14 23.42 -5.61
CA GLY A 66 9.72 23.51 -7.01
C GLY A 66 10.74 24.16 -7.94
N ARG A 67 11.96 24.43 -7.48
CA ARG A 67 12.99 25.10 -8.30
C ARG A 67 13.42 24.27 -9.49
N VAL A 68 13.64 22.98 -9.30
CA VAL A 68 14.01 22.04 -10.37
C VAL A 68 12.85 21.91 -11.36
N MET A 69 11.62 21.74 -10.85
CA MET A 69 10.41 21.68 -11.67
C MET A 69 10.25 22.94 -12.55
N LYS A 70 10.43 24.13 -11.96
CA LYS A 70 10.35 25.41 -12.68
C LYS A 70 11.46 25.54 -13.73
N GLY A 71 12.69 25.12 -13.39
CA GLY A 71 13.82 25.14 -14.34
C GLY A 71 13.58 24.21 -15.53
N LEU A 72 13.15 22.98 -15.26
CA LEU A 72 12.86 21.98 -16.29
C LEU A 72 11.59 22.28 -17.08
N ALA A 73 10.62 22.99 -16.50
CA ALA A 73 9.39 23.39 -17.19
C ALA A 73 9.65 24.37 -18.37
N ARG A 74 10.76 25.12 -18.34
CA ARG A 74 11.18 25.97 -19.47
C ARG A 74 11.56 25.15 -20.70
N LEU A 75 12.06 23.94 -20.49
CA LEU A 75 12.49 23.02 -21.57
C LEU A 75 11.34 22.16 -22.07
N ASP A 76 10.36 21.84 -21.21
CA ASP A 76 9.24 20.95 -21.53
C ASP A 76 8.00 21.30 -20.69
N LYS A 77 7.07 22.07 -21.26
CA LYS A 77 5.94 22.68 -20.54
C LYS A 77 5.08 21.71 -19.71
N HIS A 78 4.74 20.49 -20.20
CA HIS A 78 3.87 19.56 -19.44
C HIS A 78 4.06 18.07 -19.81
N ARG A 79 5.01 17.74 -20.68
CA ARG A 79 5.09 16.41 -21.28
C ARG A 79 5.66 15.33 -20.36
N LEU A 80 6.55 15.70 -19.42
CA LEU A 80 7.26 14.79 -18.52
C LEU A 80 7.04 15.17 -17.05
N TRP A 81 5.78 15.36 -16.65
CA TRP A 81 5.45 15.86 -15.31
C TRP A 81 5.92 14.92 -14.21
N TRP A 82 5.65 13.63 -14.35
CA TRP A 82 6.03 12.62 -13.37
C TRP A 82 7.55 12.44 -13.25
N THR A 83 8.26 12.51 -14.37
CA THR A 83 9.74 12.46 -14.39
C THR A 83 10.35 13.66 -13.69
N LYS A 84 9.87 14.88 -14.01
CA LYS A 84 10.35 16.11 -13.35
C LYS A 84 10.08 16.10 -11.86
N ASN A 85 8.92 15.61 -11.45
CA ASN A 85 8.57 15.45 -10.05
C ASN A 85 9.55 14.51 -9.32
N ARG A 86 9.92 13.37 -9.90
CA ARG A 86 10.93 12.45 -9.31
C ARG A 86 12.31 13.09 -9.19
N ILE A 87 12.73 13.85 -10.18
CA ILE A 87 14.02 14.57 -10.13
C ILE A 87 13.99 15.63 -9.02
N GLU A 88 12.92 16.40 -8.92
CA GLU A 88 12.71 17.37 -7.85
C GLU A 88 12.76 16.72 -6.48
N ASN A 89 11.99 15.64 -6.33
CA ASN A 89 11.93 14.88 -5.09
C ASN A 89 13.30 14.35 -4.69
N GLY A 90 14.02 13.72 -5.61
CA GLY A 90 15.37 13.20 -5.37
C GLY A 90 16.36 14.29 -4.99
N TRP A 91 16.27 15.47 -5.63
CA TRP A 91 17.11 16.60 -5.31
C TRP A 91 16.84 17.15 -3.91
N CYS A 92 15.59 17.41 -3.58
CA CYS A 92 15.20 17.96 -2.27
C CYS A 92 15.48 16.97 -1.14
N MET A 93 15.22 15.67 -1.38
CA MET A 93 15.56 14.61 -0.42
C MET A 93 17.07 14.55 -0.17
N HIS A 94 17.87 14.62 -1.23
CA HIS A 94 19.34 14.64 -1.12
C HIS A 94 19.83 15.83 -0.27
N LEU A 95 19.32 17.03 -0.50
CA LEU A 95 19.72 18.23 0.26
C LEU A 95 19.30 18.12 1.74
N ALA A 96 18.07 17.69 2.01
CA ALA A 96 17.58 17.52 3.37
C ALA A 96 18.37 16.41 4.11
N PHE A 97 18.65 15.29 3.45
CA PHE A 97 19.44 14.22 4.05
C PHE A 97 20.89 14.63 4.27
N LYS A 98 21.50 15.42 3.39
CA LYS A 98 22.84 16.00 3.59
C LYS A 98 22.91 16.84 4.86
N GLU A 99 21.85 17.59 5.17
CA GLU A 99 21.78 18.36 6.42
C GLU A 99 21.69 17.45 7.64
N LEU A 100 20.88 16.38 7.58
CA LEU A 100 20.80 15.39 8.66
C LEU A 100 22.12 14.67 8.90
N ARG A 101 22.85 14.33 7.85
CA ARG A 101 24.17 13.66 7.98
C ARG A 101 25.26 14.50 8.63
N ARG A 102 25.14 15.80 8.66
CA ARG A 102 26.05 16.67 9.43
C ARG A 102 25.84 16.53 10.93
N ARG A 103 24.63 16.12 11.35
CA ARG A 103 24.22 16.01 12.73
C ARG A 103 24.22 14.57 13.25
N PHE A 104 23.97 13.62 12.37
CA PHE A 104 23.75 12.21 12.71
C PHE A 104 24.55 11.28 11.79
N HIS A 105 25.14 10.26 12.38
CA HIS A 105 25.66 9.12 11.63
C HIS A 105 24.55 8.07 11.52
N TYR A 106 24.33 7.51 10.31
CA TYR A 106 23.33 6.47 10.06
C TYR A 106 24.02 5.16 9.71
N ASP A 107 23.63 4.08 10.36
CA ASP A 107 24.11 2.72 10.07
C ASP A 107 23.50 2.19 8.78
N VAL A 108 22.20 2.49 8.55
CA VAL A 108 21.46 2.09 7.35
C VAL A 108 20.44 3.15 6.96
N VAL A 109 20.18 3.25 5.66
CA VAL A 109 19.16 4.12 5.08
C VAL A 109 18.26 3.27 4.18
N GLU A 110 16.99 3.14 4.52
CA GLU A 110 15.99 2.51 3.66
C GLU A 110 15.19 3.56 2.90
N MET A 111 14.84 3.25 1.65
CA MET A 111 14.05 4.13 0.78
C MET A 111 13.26 3.33 -0.25
N PRO A 112 12.11 3.83 -0.74
CA PRO A 112 11.42 3.24 -1.88
C PRO A 112 12.10 3.62 -3.20
N GLU A 113 11.77 2.90 -4.26
CA GLU A 113 12.27 3.18 -5.61
C GLU A 113 11.49 4.26 -6.34
N CYS A 114 10.20 4.43 -6.03
CA CYS A 114 9.22 5.03 -6.94
C CYS A 114 9.15 6.55 -6.92
N GLY A 115 9.53 7.21 -5.85
CA GLY A 115 9.44 8.69 -5.71
C GLY A 115 10.67 9.42 -6.17
N GLY A 116 11.76 8.69 -6.47
CA GLY A 116 13.07 9.26 -6.80
C GLY A 116 13.93 9.56 -5.57
N GLU A 117 13.51 9.15 -4.38
CA GLU A 117 14.19 9.40 -3.11
C GLU A 117 15.67 8.99 -3.15
N GLY A 118 15.95 7.83 -3.75
CA GLY A 118 17.28 7.30 -3.88
C GLY A 118 18.12 7.84 -5.04
N LEU A 119 17.55 8.65 -5.94
CA LEU A 119 18.20 9.02 -7.22
C LEU A 119 19.61 9.59 -7.05
N LEU A 120 19.76 10.61 -6.24
CA LEU A 120 21.06 11.26 -5.98
C LEU A 120 21.73 10.71 -4.72
N LEU A 121 20.98 10.28 -3.75
CA LEU A 121 21.49 9.83 -2.46
C LEU A 121 22.38 8.59 -2.65
N ASN A 122 21.96 7.63 -3.42
CA ASN A 122 22.72 6.40 -3.68
C ASN A 122 24.08 6.65 -4.37
N TRP A 123 24.22 7.74 -5.11
CA TRP A 123 25.46 8.08 -5.83
C TRP A 123 26.35 9.07 -5.09
N LEU A 124 25.76 10.04 -4.41
CA LEU A 124 26.48 11.16 -3.82
C LEU A 124 26.76 11.00 -2.32
N GLN A 125 26.01 10.13 -1.65
CA GLN A 125 26.14 9.88 -0.22
C GLN A 125 26.71 8.47 -0.01
N ARG A 126 27.96 8.34 0.40
CA ARG A 126 28.59 7.05 0.76
C ARG A 126 27.94 6.46 2.02
N THR A 127 26.69 6.04 1.93
CA THR A 127 25.88 5.49 3.02
C THR A 127 25.39 4.10 2.62
N LYS A 128 25.31 3.19 3.58
CA LYS A 128 24.73 1.86 3.37
C LYS A 128 23.23 2.00 3.13
N THR A 129 22.78 1.72 1.92
CA THR A 129 21.40 1.96 1.48
C THR A 129 20.69 0.65 1.13
N VAL A 130 19.43 0.57 1.51
CA VAL A 130 18.50 -0.48 1.10
C VAL A 130 17.37 0.16 0.30
N MET A 131 17.09 -0.36 -0.87
CA MET A 131 15.96 0.06 -1.67
C MET A 131 14.88 -1.00 -1.60
N LYS A 132 13.68 -0.61 -1.12
CA LYS A 132 12.51 -1.48 -1.08
C LYS A 132 11.60 -1.21 -2.24
N PHE A 133 11.36 -2.25 -3.05
CA PHE A 133 10.44 -2.18 -4.18
C PHE A 133 8.99 -2.24 -3.69
N HIS A 134 8.19 -1.27 -4.14
CA HIS A 134 6.76 -1.15 -3.88
C HIS A 134 5.94 -1.09 -5.16
N SER A 135 6.29 -0.18 -6.09
CA SER A 135 5.49 0.08 -7.29
C SER A 135 6.29 0.84 -8.35
N PRO A 136 7.30 0.20 -9.00
CA PRO A 136 8.09 0.85 -10.03
C PRO A 136 7.22 1.44 -11.15
N ALA A 137 7.60 2.62 -11.65
CA ALA A 137 6.83 3.34 -12.67
C ALA A 137 6.55 2.50 -13.91
N GLN A 138 7.54 1.73 -14.35
CA GLN A 138 7.41 0.85 -15.53
C GLN A 138 6.29 -0.19 -15.37
N LEU A 139 5.99 -0.60 -14.13
CA LEU A 139 5.00 -1.63 -13.84
C LEU A 139 3.62 -1.02 -13.57
N ILE A 140 3.55 0.05 -12.77
CA ILE A 140 2.27 0.57 -12.30
C ILE A 140 1.72 1.70 -13.18
N MET A 141 2.56 2.55 -13.75
CA MET A 141 2.07 3.72 -14.49
C MET A 141 1.39 3.37 -15.82
N SER A 142 1.61 2.14 -16.32
CA SER A 142 0.86 1.62 -17.48
C SER A 142 -0.62 1.38 -17.18
N THR A 143 -0.99 1.27 -15.90
CA THR A 143 -2.40 1.10 -15.46
C THR A 143 -3.14 2.43 -15.32
N TYR A 144 -2.43 3.54 -15.47
CA TYR A 144 -2.97 4.90 -15.45
C TYR A 144 -2.83 5.56 -16.83
N ASP A 145 -3.65 6.59 -17.09
CA ASP A 145 -3.55 7.37 -18.33
C ASP A 145 -2.35 8.32 -18.29
N VAL A 146 -1.14 7.74 -18.35
CA VAL A 146 0.13 8.47 -18.38
C VAL A 146 0.80 8.29 -19.73
N ARG A 147 1.34 9.37 -20.29
CA ARG A 147 2.06 9.34 -21.58
C ARG A 147 3.22 8.35 -21.54
N LYS A 148 3.31 7.47 -22.53
CA LYS A 148 4.37 6.45 -22.64
C LYS A 148 5.79 7.03 -22.55
N ALA A 149 6.00 8.26 -23.04
CA ALA A 149 7.29 8.94 -22.94
C ALA A 149 7.66 9.27 -21.49
N ASP A 150 6.69 9.74 -20.68
CA ASP A 150 6.91 10.04 -19.27
C ASP A 150 7.15 8.76 -18.45
N VAL A 151 6.40 7.69 -18.74
CA VAL A 151 6.63 6.37 -18.11
C VAL A 151 8.06 5.87 -18.39
N ARG A 152 8.52 5.97 -19.64
CA ARG A 152 9.89 5.57 -20.01
C ARG A 152 10.98 6.41 -19.30
N ALA A 153 10.77 7.72 -19.26
CA ALA A 153 11.69 8.64 -18.59
C ALA A 153 11.69 8.43 -17.06
N CYS A 154 10.53 8.25 -16.43
CA CYS A 154 10.42 7.85 -15.02
C CYS A 154 11.17 6.54 -14.75
N SER A 155 10.97 5.53 -15.57
CA SER A 155 11.65 4.24 -15.43
C SER A 155 13.18 4.38 -15.54
N LEU A 156 13.67 5.27 -16.42
CA LEU A 156 15.10 5.55 -16.52
C LEU A 156 15.64 6.20 -15.23
N VAL A 157 14.94 7.18 -14.69
CA VAL A 157 15.29 7.85 -13.43
C VAL A 157 15.34 6.84 -12.28
N GLU A 158 14.34 5.99 -12.15
CA GLU A 158 14.30 4.92 -11.14
C GLU A 158 15.46 3.93 -11.32
N LYS A 159 15.74 3.49 -12.56
CA LYS A 159 16.87 2.58 -12.86
C LYS A 159 18.22 3.19 -12.48
N ILE A 160 18.40 4.49 -12.63
CA ILE A 160 19.61 5.18 -12.18
C ILE A 160 19.74 5.10 -10.65
N GLY A 161 18.67 5.40 -9.93
CA GLY A 161 18.63 5.29 -8.45
C GLY A 161 18.89 3.85 -7.97
N ILE A 162 18.27 2.86 -8.62
CA ILE A 162 18.42 1.43 -8.32
C ILE A 162 19.88 0.99 -8.44
N ARG A 163 20.58 1.38 -9.49
CA ARG A 163 21.98 0.97 -9.73
C ARG A 163 22.93 1.38 -8.61
N GLY A 164 22.65 2.50 -7.94
CA GLY A 164 23.47 3.01 -6.85
C GLY A 164 23.15 2.43 -5.47
N ALA A 165 22.04 1.69 -5.32
CA ALA A 165 21.64 1.16 -4.03
C ALA A 165 22.52 0.00 -3.54
N GLY A 166 22.70 -0.10 -2.21
CA GLY A 166 23.55 -1.13 -1.58
C GLY A 166 22.91 -2.52 -1.56
N ALA A 167 21.62 -2.62 -1.23
CA ALA A 167 20.85 -3.86 -1.18
C ALA A 167 19.40 -3.62 -1.63
N PHE A 168 18.66 -4.71 -1.88
CA PHE A 168 17.30 -4.65 -2.38
C PHE A 168 16.36 -5.54 -1.58
N THR A 169 15.16 -5.01 -1.28
CA THR A 169 14.04 -5.79 -0.77
C THR A 169 12.80 -5.58 -1.64
N SER A 170 11.88 -6.54 -1.64
CA SER A 170 10.59 -6.43 -2.32
C SER A 170 9.48 -6.88 -1.38
N CYS A 171 8.32 -6.23 -1.47
CA CYS A 171 7.17 -6.60 -0.64
C CYS A 171 6.46 -7.89 -1.09
N SER A 172 6.80 -8.45 -2.26
CA SER A 172 6.31 -9.74 -2.73
C SER A 172 7.31 -10.40 -3.70
N ARG A 173 7.23 -11.71 -3.85
CA ARG A 173 8.00 -12.47 -4.84
C ARG A 173 7.59 -12.07 -6.24
N PHE A 174 6.28 -11.96 -6.49
CA PHE A 174 5.75 -11.46 -7.75
C PHE A 174 6.45 -10.16 -8.18
N LEU A 175 6.50 -9.16 -7.30
CA LEU A 175 7.15 -7.89 -7.63
C LEU A 175 8.66 -8.04 -7.83
N ALA A 176 9.34 -8.87 -7.02
CA ALA A 176 10.76 -9.13 -7.19
C ALA A 176 11.06 -9.71 -8.58
N ASP A 177 10.24 -10.65 -9.04
CA ASP A 177 10.40 -11.28 -10.37
C ASP A 177 10.07 -10.31 -11.51
N GLU A 178 9.04 -9.47 -11.36
CA GLU A 178 8.72 -8.39 -12.29
C GLU A 178 9.88 -7.37 -12.40
N VAL A 179 10.49 -7.00 -11.28
CA VAL A 179 11.65 -6.09 -11.26
C VAL A 179 12.86 -6.73 -11.91
N ARG A 180 13.16 -8.00 -11.64
CA ARG A 180 14.25 -8.73 -12.31
C ARG A 180 14.05 -8.75 -13.81
N THR A 181 12.86 -9.12 -14.25
CA THR A 181 12.53 -9.36 -15.67
C THR A 181 12.44 -8.06 -16.46
N LYS A 182 11.64 -7.09 -15.97
CA LYS A 182 11.29 -5.88 -16.71
C LYS A 182 12.25 -4.71 -16.47
N MET A 183 12.93 -4.67 -15.31
CA MET A 183 13.87 -3.60 -14.99
C MET A 183 15.34 -4.03 -15.10
N GLY A 184 15.62 -5.33 -15.25
CA GLY A 184 16.97 -5.87 -15.45
C GLY A 184 17.82 -5.86 -14.18
N VAL A 185 17.21 -5.95 -13.00
CA VAL A 185 17.92 -6.04 -11.72
C VAL A 185 18.44 -7.47 -11.53
N ARG A 186 19.76 -7.66 -11.64
CA ARG A 186 20.41 -8.99 -11.54
C ARG A 186 20.86 -9.34 -10.12
N ARG A 187 20.97 -8.34 -9.24
CA ARG A 187 21.37 -8.54 -7.85
C ARG A 187 20.25 -9.21 -7.07
N GLU A 188 20.61 -9.83 -5.96
CA GLU A 188 19.65 -10.42 -5.02
C GLU A 188 18.59 -9.40 -4.57
N ILE A 189 17.34 -9.82 -4.55
CA ILE A 189 16.20 -9.07 -4.01
C ILE A 189 15.58 -9.96 -2.94
N GLU A 190 15.72 -9.60 -1.68
CA GLU A 190 15.10 -10.32 -0.58
C GLU A 190 13.61 -9.99 -0.52
N VAL A 191 12.79 -11.03 -0.38
CA VAL A 191 11.32 -10.83 -0.28
C VAL A 191 10.94 -10.68 1.19
N ILE A 192 10.59 -9.46 1.56
CA ILE A 192 10.12 -9.09 2.89
C ILE A 192 8.78 -8.38 2.73
N ALA A 193 7.70 -9.08 3.05
CA ALA A 193 6.34 -8.57 2.94
C ALA A 193 6.11 -7.29 3.77
N ASN A 194 4.98 -6.64 3.58
CA ASN A 194 4.55 -5.60 4.49
C ASN A 194 4.04 -6.21 5.80
N GLY A 195 4.23 -5.49 6.90
CA GLY A 195 3.74 -5.87 8.22
C GLY A 195 2.64 -4.94 8.72
N ILE A 196 1.76 -5.44 9.58
CA ILE A 196 0.72 -4.66 10.24
C ILE A 196 0.90 -4.68 11.75
N ASP A 197 0.73 -3.53 12.41
CA ASP A 197 0.70 -3.41 13.87
C ASP A 197 -0.66 -3.94 14.38
N LEU A 198 -0.67 -5.22 14.79
CA LEU A 198 -1.88 -5.87 15.29
C LEU A 198 -2.37 -5.24 16.59
N GLU A 199 -1.47 -4.83 17.47
CA GLU A 199 -1.83 -4.21 18.74
C GLU A 199 -2.54 -2.87 18.50
N LEU A 200 -2.02 -2.04 17.61
CA LEU A 200 -2.67 -0.81 17.20
C LEU A 200 -4.01 -1.09 16.51
N PHE A 201 -4.07 -2.09 15.63
CA PHE A 201 -5.30 -2.46 14.93
C PHE A 201 -6.38 -2.93 15.91
N ASP A 202 -6.02 -3.75 16.91
CA ASP A 202 -6.97 -4.30 17.88
C ASP A 202 -7.43 -3.26 18.90
N ARG A 203 -6.55 -2.33 19.31
CA ARG A 203 -6.86 -1.24 20.24
C ARG A 203 -7.54 -0.03 19.59
N ALA A 204 -7.57 0.03 18.25
CA ALA A 204 -8.26 1.13 17.56
C ALA A 204 -9.70 1.24 18.05
N GLU A 205 -10.14 2.47 18.26
CA GLU A 205 -11.51 2.77 18.71
C GLU A 205 -12.51 2.02 17.81
N GLN A 206 -13.36 1.24 18.46
CA GLN A 206 -14.44 0.51 17.79
C GLN A 206 -15.69 1.35 17.79
N ILE A 207 -16.10 1.77 16.60
CA ILE A 207 -17.39 2.46 16.40
C ILE A 207 -18.44 1.46 15.92
N ASP A 208 -19.70 1.77 16.16
CA ASP A 208 -20.81 1.08 15.50
C ASP A 208 -20.88 1.54 14.03
N ALA A 209 -20.11 0.84 13.18
CA ALA A 209 -20.03 1.16 11.76
C ALA A 209 -21.39 0.96 11.06
N ARG A 210 -22.19 -0.02 11.51
CA ARG A 210 -23.51 -0.26 10.93
C ARG A 210 -24.44 0.93 11.19
N ALA A 211 -24.48 1.44 12.42
CA ALA A 211 -25.27 2.62 12.73
C ALA A 211 -24.74 3.88 12.04
N LYS A 212 -23.41 4.10 12.07
CA LYS A 212 -22.80 5.30 11.51
C LYS A 212 -23.01 5.44 10.01
N PHE A 213 -22.94 4.34 9.27
CA PHE A 213 -22.99 4.34 7.80
C PHE A 213 -24.32 3.84 7.25
N GLY A 214 -25.34 3.64 8.13
CA GLY A 214 -26.66 3.16 7.71
C GLY A 214 -26.67 1.76 7.13
N LEU A 215 -25.74 0.88 7.55
CA LEU A 215 -25.70 -0.50 7.10
C LEU A 215 -26.74 -1.34 7.86
N PRO A 216 -27.41 -2.29 7.20
CA PRO A 216 -28.43 -3.11 7.85
C PRO A 216 -27.83 -3.99 8.95
N ARG A 217 -28.58 -4.21 10.03
CA ARG A 217 -28.16 -5.06 11.16
C ARG A 217 -28.54 -6.52 10.98
N ASP A 218 -29.56 -6.77 10.19
CA ASP A 218 -30.23 -8.05 9.98
C ASP A 218 -29.74 -8.80 8.74
N LYS A 219 -28.82 -8.19 7.97
CA LYS A 219 -28.29 -8.77 6.72
C LYS A 219 -26.78 -8.89 6.75
N PRO A 220 -26.23 -9.90 6.06
CA PRO A 220 -24.79 -9.97 5.83
C PRO A 220 -24.27 -8.73 5.07
N VAL A 221 -23.06 -8.28 5.43
CA VAL A 221 -22.39 -7.15 4.77
C VAL A 221 -21.15 -7.66 4.04
N ILE A 222 -21.07 -7.38 2.75
CA ILE A 222 -19.93 -7.64 1.88
C ILE A 222 -19.17 -6.34 1.70
N LEU A 223 -17.92 -6.31 2.16
CA LEU A 223 -17.11 -5.09 2.21
C LEU A 223 -16.00 -5.11 1.15
N PHE A 224 -15.83 -3.97 0.51
CA PHE A 224 -14.66 -3.60 -0.29
C PHE A 224 -13.99 -2.37 0.32
N THR A 225 -12.66 -2.37 0.44
CA THR A 225 -11.90 -1.16 0.82
C THR A 225 -10.77 -0.89 -0.18
N GLY A 226 -10.68 0.35 -0.63
CA GLY A 226 -9.64 0.77 -1.56
C GLY A 226 -10.04 1.99 -2.37
N ARG A 227 -9.08 2.59 -3.08
CA ARG A 227 -9.41 3.68 -4.00
C ARG A 227 -10.33 3.17 -5.11
N MET A 228 -11.30 3.98 -5.50
CA MET A 228 -12.20 3.66 -6.61
C MET A 228 -11.46 3.87 -7.94
N GLU A 229 -10.73 2.84 -8.37
CA GLU A 229 -9.91 2.89 -9.60
C GLU A 229 -9.96 1.54 -10.34
N LYS A 230 -9.75 1.57 -11.67
CA LYS A 230 -9.86 0.36 -12.53
C LYS A 230 -8.91 -0.74 -12.09
N ARG A 231 -7.70 -0.39 -11.67
CA ARG A 231 -6.71 -1.35 -11.16
C ARG A 231 -7.21 -2.15 -9.94
N LYS A 232 -8.11 -1.54 -9.15
CA LYS A 232 -8.75 -2.21 -8.00
C LYS A 232 -9.97 -3.05 -8.40
N GLY A 233 -10.26 -3.17 -9.69
CA GLY A 233 -11.34 -4.00 -10.20
C GLY A 233 -12.75 -3.39 -10.07
N ILE A 234 -12.85 -2.07 -9.82
CA ILE A 234 -14.14 -1.38 -9.63
C ILE A 234 -15.09 -1.59 -10.79
N HIS A 235 -14.57 -1.68 -12.03
CA HIS A 235 -15.39 -1.91 -13.22
C HIS A 235 -16.04 -3.31 -13.28
N LEU A 236 -15.55 -4.29 -12.51
CA LEU A 236 -16.14 -5.63 -12.36
C LEU A 236 -17.24 -5.65 -11.29
N CYS A 237 -17.14 -4.76 -10.31
CA CYS A 237 -18.01 -4.79 -9.14
C CYS A 237 -19.52 -4.63 -9.43
N PRO A 238 -20.00 -3.83 -10.42
CA PRO A 238 -21.42 -3.77 -10.72
C PRO A 238 -22.01 -5.14 -11.08
N GLU A 239 -21.33 -5.93 -11.89
CA GLU A 239 -21.77 -7.28 -12.28
C GLU A 239 -21.77 -8.24 -11.08
N ILE A 240 -20.72 -8.17 -10.22
CA ILE A 240 -20.65 -8.96 -8.98
C ILE A 240 -21.83 -8.62 -8.07
N VAL A 241 -22.07 -7.32 -7.82
CA VAL A 241 -23.14 -6.81 -6.96
C VAL A 241 -24.51 -7.28 -7.50
N GLU A 242 -24.77 -7.06 -8.78
CA GLU A 242 -26.05 -7.48 -9.38
C GLU A 242 -26.29 -8.99 -9.31
N THR A 243 -25.23 -9.78 -9.54
CA THR A 243 -25.34 -11.25 -9.50
C THR A 243 -25.71 -11.73 -8.11
N ILE A 244 -25.04 -11.21 -7.07
CA ILE A 244 -25.30 -11.58 -5.68
C ILE A 244 -26.67 -11.12 -5.23
N LEU A 245 -27.05 -9.86 -5.47
CA LEU A 245 -28.31 -9.29 -4.99
C LEU A 245 -29.54 -9.90 -5.65
N LYS A 246 -29.42 -10.58 -6.79
CA LYS A 246 -30.52 -11.35 -7.41
C LYS A 246 -30.89 -12.60 -6.62
N LYS A 247 -29.97 -13.13 -5.80
CA LYS A 247 -30.11 -14.41 -5.11
C LYS A 247 -30.11 -14.30 -3.60
N HIS A 248 -29.42 -13.27 -3.05
CA HIS A 248 -29.15 -13.13 -1.63
C HIS A 248 -29.60 -11.76 -1.10
N ASP A 249 -30.23 -11.75 0.05
CA ASP A 249 -30.58 -10.52 0.77
C ASP A 249 -29.40 -10.05 1.62
N VAL A 250 -28.49 -9.29 1.03
CA VAL A 250 -27.24 -8.81 1.63
C VAL A 250 -27.05 -7.33 1.34
N ALA A 251 -26.09 -6.71 2.02
CA ALA A 251 -25.65 -5.34 1.71
C ALA A 251 -24.19 -5.33 1.24
N PHE A 252 -23.90 -4.49 0.26
CA PHE A 252 -22.56 -4.16 -0.17
C PHE A 252 -22.13 -2.81 0.40
N ALA A 253 -20.94 -2.75 1.00
CA ALA A 253 -20.32 -1.54 1.49
C ALA A 253 -18.97 -1.30 0.80
N PHE A 254 -18.81 -0.12 0.21
CA PHE A 254 -17.61 0.26 -0.51
C PHE A 254 -16.98 1.48 0.16
N ALA A 255 -15.75 1.33 0.67
CA ALA A 255 -15.01 2.38 1.34
C ALA A 255 -13.73 2.76 0.60
N GLY A 256 -13.52 4.04 0.39
CA GLY A 256 -12.30 4.58 -0.22
C GLY A 256 -12.53 5.84 -1.02
N ALA A 257 -11.46 6.53 -1.36
CA ALA A 257 -11.53 7.75 -2.14
C ALA A 257 -11.85 7.46 -3.62
N ASP A 258 -12.75 8.22 -4.19
CA ASP A 258 -13.06 8.24 -5.62
C ASP A 258 -12.48 9.51 -6.28
N LEU A 259 -11.21 9.44 -6.65
CA LEU A 259 -10.49 10.56 -7.23
C LEU A 259 -10.89 10.87 -8.69
N PHE A 260 -11.53 9.92 -9.36
CA PHE A 260 -11.89 10.01 -10.78
C PHE A 260 -13.39 10.11 -11.04
N GLY A 261 -14.19 10.07 -9.97
CA GLY A 261 -15.66 10.06 -10.06
C GLY A 261 -16.22 8.79 -10.71
N LEU A 262 -15.54 7.65 -10.54
CA LEU A 262 -15.94 6.38 -11.15
C LEU A 262 -17.24 5.83 -10.54
N MET A 263 -17.50 6.12 -9.27
CA MET A 263 -18.73 5.68 -8.61
C MET A 263 -19.96 6.26 -9.30
N GLU A 264 -19.98 7.56 -9.52
CA GLU A 264 -21.11 8.23 -10.15
C GLU A 264 -21.16 8.03 -11.68
N LYS A 265 -19.99 8.04 -12.34
CA LYS A 265 -19.92 7.97 -13.81
C LYS A 265 -20.07 6.58 -14.39
N GLU A 266 -19.49 5.57 -13.72
CA GLU A 266 -19.42 4.21 -14.29
C GLU A 266 -20.13 3.16 -13.43
N PHE A 267 -20.08 3.27 -12.09
CA PHE A 267 -20.59 2.23 -11.19
C PHE A 267 -22.10 2.33 -10.96
N LEU A 268 -22.59 3.42 -10.37
CA LEU A 268 -24.00 3.61 -10.01
C LEU A 268 -24.96 3.54 -11.20
N PRO A 269 -24.61 4.05 -12.41
CA PRO A 269 -25.48 3.89 -13.58
C PRO A 269 -25.65 2.44 -14.03
N ARG A 270 -24.72 1.55 -13.70
CA ARG A 270 -24.77 0.12 -14.07
C ARG A 270 -25.59 -0.70 -13.07
N ILE A 271 -25.66 -0.28 -11.81
CA ILE A 271 -26.54 -0.91 -10.81
C ILE A 271 -27.96 -0.38 -11.00
N ARG A 272 -28.83 -1.19 -11.61
CA ARG A 272 -30.21 -0.81 -11.97
C ARG A 272 -31.21 -1.31 -10.93
N GLY A 273 -32.25 -0.50 -10.67
CA GLY A 273 -33.40 -0.83 -9.83
C GLY A 273 -33.33 -0.24 -8.40
N GLN A 274 -34.51 0.12 -7.86
CA GLN A 274 -34.62 0.70 -6.50
C GLN A 274 -34.25 -0.30 -5.39
N ALA A 275 -34.57 -1.59 -5.56
CA ALA A 275 -34.20 -2.64 -4.62
C ALA A 275 -32.68 -2.81 -4.49
N LEU A 276 -31.93 -2.69 -5.61
CA LEU A 276 -30.48 -2.77 -5.62
C LEU A 276 -29.84 -1.57 -4.92
N ARG A 277 -30.42 -0.36 -5.04
CA ARG A 277 -29.90 0.86 -4.41
C ARG A 277 -29.97 0.84 -2.88
N GLY A 278 -30.95 0.22 -2.30
CA GLY A 278 -31.08 0.05 -0.84
C GLY A 278 -30.10 -0.94 -0.22
N SER A 279 -29.44 -1.76 -1.04
CA SER A 279 -28.46 -2.77 -0.60
C SER A 279 -27.02 -2.41 -0.98
N PHE A 280 -26.78 -1.22 -1.54
CA PHE A 280 -25.45 -0.74 -1.89
C PHE A 280 -25.13 0.58 -1.17
N HIS A 281 -24.00 0.62 -0.46
CA HIS A 281 -23.57 1.75 0.35
C HIS A 281 -22.15 2.19 -0.05
N TYR A 282 -22.02 3.41 -0.56
CA TYR A 282 -20.71 4.03 -0.76
C TYR A 282 -20.37 4.91 0.45
N LEU A 283 -19.34 4.51 1.20
CA LEU A 283 -18.96 5.13 2.48
C LEU A 283 -17.95 6.27 2.35
N GLY A 284 -17.42 6.50 1.14
CA GLY A 284 -16.37 7.49 0.94
C GLY A 284 -15.03 7.10 1.59
N LYS A 285 -14.16 8.09 1.78
CA LYS A 285 -12.86 7.90 2.44
C LYS A 285 -13.07 7.79 3.95
N LEU A 286 -12.57 6.71 4.53
CA LEU A 286 -12.64 6.41 5.96
C LEU A 286 -11.29 6.62 6.66
N SER A 287 -11.31 6.89 7.95
CA SER A 287 -10.17 6.82 8.86
C SER A 287 -9.77 5.35 9.13
N LEU A 288 -8.60 5.14 9.71
CA LEU A 288 -8.10 3.80 10.04
C LEU A 288 -9.02 3.06 11.03
N SER A 289 -9.53 3.76 12.06
CA SER A 289 -10.48 3.20 13.04
C SER A 289 -11.83 2.82 12.41
N GLU A 290 -12.32 3.65 11.48
CA GLU A 290 -13.56 3.37 10.74
C GLU A 290 -13.40 2.15 9.82
N VAL A 291 -12.28 2.06 9.08
CA VAL A 291 -11.95 0.88 8.26
C VAL A 291 -11.90 -0.38 9.13
N GLY A 292 -11.18 -0.34 10.25
CA GLY A 292 -11.10 -1.45 11.19
C GLY A 292 -12.47 -1.88 11.74
N SER A 293 -13.35 -0.91 12.05
CA SER A 293 -14.71 -1.19 12.54
C SER A 293 -15.60 -1.76 11.44
N CYS A 294 -15.53 -1.24 10.20
CA CYS A 294 -16.25 -1.80 9.06
C CYS A 294 -15.80 -3.24 8.77
N LEU A 295 -14.50 -3.52 8.80
CA LEU A 295 -13.97 -4.87 8.62
C LEU A 295 -14.51 -5.82 9.70
N ARG A 296 -14.43 -5.46 10.98
CA ARG A 296 -14.91 -6.31 12.08
C ARG A 296 -16.42 -6.58 12.02
N GLN A 297 -17.21 -5.68 11.45
CA GLN A 297 -18.67 -5.78 11.34
C GLN A 297 -19.15 -6.27 9.97
N SER A 298 -18.25 -6.56 9.04
CA SER A 298 -18.56 -7.21 7.77
C SER A 298 -18.52 -8.73 7.88
N ASP A 299 -19.18 -9.43 6.98
CA ASP A 299 -19.24 -10.90 6.93
C ASP A 299 -18.25 -11.46 5.90
N VAL A 300 -18.15 -10.81 4.76
CA VAL A 300 -17.24 -11.18 3.67
C VAL A 300 -16.48 -9.94 3.21
N TYR A 301 -15.21 -10.10 2.96
CA TYR A 301 -14.36 -9.08 2.34
C TYR A 301 -13.91 -9.56 0.95
N PHE A 302 -13.88 -8.68 -0.05
CA PHE A 302 -13.41 -9.08 -1.37
C PHE A 302 -12.46 -8.07 -2.02
N ILE A 303 -11.50 -8.58 -2.81
CA ILE A 303 -10.42 -7.81 -3.45
C ILE A 303 -10.36 -8.20 -4.92
N PRO A 304 -11.15 -7.56 -5.82
CA PRO A 304 -11.19 -7.90 -7.23
C PRO A 304 -10.09 -7.20 -8.05
N SER A 305 -8.99 -6.85 -7.40
CA SER A 305 -7.89 -6.08 -8.00
C SER A 305 -7.26 -6.81 -9.18
N LEU A 306 -6.88 -6.05 -10.21
CA LEU A 306 -6.15 -6.54 -11.39
C LEU A 306 -4.65 -6.59 -11.16
N TRP A 307 -4.16 -5.88 -10.17
CA TRP A 307 -2.75 -5.83 -9.83
C TRP A 307 -2.54 -5.35 -8.39
N GLU A 308 -1.84 -6.16 -7.59
CA GLU A 308 -1.44 -5.86 -6.22
C GLU A 308 -0.05 -6.43 -5.95
N ASN A 309 0.67 -5.84 -5.02
CA ASN A 309 1.95 -6.41 -4.55
C ASN A 309 1.79 -7.04 -3.17
N CYS A 310 1.54 -6.23 -2.15
CA CYS A 310 1.27 -6.67 -0.79
C CYS A 310 0.33 -5.63 -0.15
N PRO A 311 -0.98 -5.66 -0.49
CA PRO A 311 -1.91 -4.60 -0.11
C PRO A 311 -2.25 -4.64 1.38
N TYR A 312 -2.16 -3.48 2.03
CA TYR A 312 -2.56 -3.32 3.43
C TYR A 312 -4.04 -3.67 3.65
N SER A 313 -4.90 -3.35 2.70
CA SER A 313 -6.32 -3.71 2.79
C SER A 313 -6.58 -5.22 2.93
N CYS A 314 -5.71 -6.05 2.35
CA CYS A 314 -5.74 -7.50 2.57
C CYS A 314 -5.26 -7.86 3.99
N LEU A 315 -4.13 -7.30 4.42
CA LEU A 315 -3.60 -7.53 5.77
C LEU A 315 -4.56 -7.06 6.86
N GLU A 316 -5.23 -5.93 6.65
CA GLU A 316 -6.27 -5.39 7.55
C GLU A 316 -7.50 -6.32 7.63
N ALA A 317 -7.97 -6.84 6.49
CA ALA A 317 -9.07 -7.80 6.46
C ALA A 317 -8.70 -9.13 7.13
N MET A 318 -7.48 -9.62 6.89
CA MET A 318 -6.93 -10.79 7.58
C MET A 318 -6.82 -10.54 9.08
N ALA A 319 -6.31 -9.38 9.51
CA ALA A 319 -6.20 -8.98 10.91
C ALA A 319 -7.58 -8.89 11.59
N ALA A 320 -8.61 -8.45 10.87
CA ALA A 320 -9.99 -8.45 11.36
C ALA A 320 -10.63 -9.86 11.40
N GLY A 321 -9.92 -10.90 10.97
CA GLY A 321 -10.45 -12.27 10.91
C GLY A 321 -11.59 -12.44 9.91
N ARG A 322 -11.56 -11.70 8.81
CA ARG A 322 -12.62 -11.80 7.79
C ARG A 322 -12.33 -12.90 6.79
N ALA A 323 -13.41 -13.55 6.33
CA ALA A 323 -13.35 -14.42 5.17
C ALA A 323 -13.13 -13.56 3.92
N ILE A 324 -12.10 -13.87 3.16
CA ILE A 324 -11.63 -13.05 2.04
C ILE A 324 -11.82 -13.80 0.73
N VAL A 325 -12.36 -13.11 -0.28
CA VAL A 325 -12.29 -13.51 -1.68
C VAL A 325 -11.32 -12.57 -2.39
N ALA A 326 -10.17 -13.07 -2.80
CA ALA A 326 -9.15 -12.29 -3.48
C ALA A 326 -8.98 -12.72 -4.95
N SER A 327 -8.52 -11.81 -5.82
CA SER A 327 -8.08 -12.21 -7.16
C SER A 327 -6.77 -13.01 -7.11
N ASP A 328 -6.50 -13.74 -8.18
CA ASP A 328 -5.21 -14.39 -8.43
C ASP A 328 -4.12 -13.41 -8.93
N ALA A 329 -4.36 -12.11 -8.86
CA ALA A 329 -3.49 -11.08 -9.43
C ALA A 329 -2.31 -10.71 -8.52
N GLY A 330 -1.13 -10.66 -9.12
CA GLY A 330 0.06 -10.12 -8.48
C GLY A 330 0.52 -10.90 -7.26
N GLY A 331 0.75 -10.21 -6.15
CA GLY A 331 1.19 -10.79 -4.87
C GLY A 331 0.05 -11.24 -3.95
N LEU A 332 -1.23 -11.13 -4.37
CA LEU A 332 -2.35 -11.60 -3.53
C LEU A 332 -2.29 -13.09 -3.20
N PRO A 333 -1.92 -14.00 -4.12
CA PRO A 333 -1.76 -15.42 -3.81
C PRO A 333 -0.61 -15.74 -2.83
N GLU A 334 0.27 -14.78 -2.54
CA GLU A 334 1.30 -14.92 -1.50
C GLU A 334 0.73 -14.69 -0.09
N LEU A 335 -0.35 -13.89 0.02
CA LEU A 335 -1.07 -13.62 1.26
C LEU A 335 -2.22 -14.59 1.49
N ILE A 336 -3.01 -14.85 0.44
CA ILE A 336 -4.20 -15.69 0.48
C ILE A 336 -3.93 -17.02 -0.23
N ARG A 337 -4.06 -18.11 0.52
CA ARG A 337 -4.01 -19.47 0.00
C ARG A 337 -5.42 -20.01 -0.13
N ASP A 338 -5.79 -20.39 -1.36
CA ASP A 338 -7.14 -20.85 -1.68
C ASP A 338 -7.59 -22.02 -0.82
N GLY A 339 -8.76 -21.88 -0.19
CA GLY A 339 -9.34 -22.88 0.71
C GLY A 339 -8.69 -23.00 2.10
N GLU A 340 -7.51 -22.38 2.35
CA GLU A 340 -6.80 -22.40 3.63
C GLU A 340 -7.13 -21.20 4.51
N ASN A 341 -6.87 -19.96 4.02
CA ASN A 341 -7.08 -18.71 4.76
C ASN A 341 -7.88 -17.66 3.97
N GLY A 342 -8.50 -18.07 2.86
CA GLY A 342 -9.37 -17.29 2.01
C GLY A 342 -9.73 -18.09 0.76
N LEU A 343 -10.41 -17.45 -0.17
CA LEU A 343 -10.75 -18.01 -1.48
C LEU A 343 -10.14 -17.16 -2.58
N ILE A 344 -9.70 -17.81 -3.65
CA ILE A 344 -9.17 -17.13 -4.83
C ILE A 344 -10.20 -17.18 -5.97
N ALA A 345 -10.41 -16.05 -6.61
CA ALA A 345 -11.15 -15.93 -7.86
C ALA A 345 -10.22 -15.47 -8.97
N LYS A 346 -10.47 -15.92 -10.20
CA LYS A 346 -9.70 -15.47 -11.36
C LYS A 346 -9.91 -13.98 -11.57
N SER A 347 -8.81 -13.23 -11.75
CA SER A 347 -8.87 -11.80 -12.06
C SER A 347 -9.62 -11.57 -13.39
N GLU A 348 -10.30 -10.43 -13.48
CA GLU A 348 -11.16 -10.06 -14.61
C GLU A 348 -12.38 -10.99 -14.85
N ASP A 349 -12.71 -11.89 -13.92
CA ASP A 349 -13.85 -12.81 -14.01
C ASP A 349 -14.87 -12.50 -12.88
N ALA A 350 -15.81 -11.56 -13.15
CA ALA A 350 -16.86 -11.19 -12.19
C ALA A 350 -17.73 -12.39 -11.77
N PRO A 351 -18.14 -13.32 -12.65
CA PRO A 351 -18.81 -14.55 -12.26
C PRO A 351 -18.00 -15.43 -11.29
N ALA A 352 -16.67 -15.51 -11.44
CA ALA A 352 -15.84 -16.27 -10.51
C ALA A 352 -15.86 -15.65 -9.11
N PHE A 353 -15.78 -14.32 -8.99
CA PHE A 353 -15.94 -13.62 -7.72
C PHE A 353 -17.31 -13.87 -7.11
N ALA A 354 -18.38 -13.74 -7.88
CA ALA A 354 -19.73 -13.98 -7.41
C ALA A 354 -19.87 -15.41 -6.83
N ARG A 355 -19.40 -16.43 -7.53
CA ARG A 355 -19.41 -17.82 -7.03
C ARG A 355 -18.70 -18.01 -5.72
N GLN A 356 -17.51 -17.40 -5.54
CA GLN A 356 -16.76 -17.52 -4.28
C GLN A 356 -17.42 -16.75 -3.13
N ILE A 357 -18.04 -15.60 -3.41
CA ILE A 357 -18.82 -14.84 -2.44
C ILE A 357 -20.07 -15.64 -2.02
N GLU A 358 -20.84 -16.18 -2.98
CA GLU A 358 -22.01 -17.04 -2.72
C GLU A 358 -21.64 -18.19 -1.78
N ARG A 359 -20.53 -18.88 -2.09
CA ARG A 359 -20.02 -19.98 -1.27
C ARG A 359 -19.76 -19.57 0.19
N LEU A 360 -19.24 -18.35 0.43
CA LEU A 360 -19.02 -17.84 1.79
C LEU A 360 -20.34 -17.38 2.46
N LEU A 361 -21.34 -16.95 1.70
CA LEU A 361 -22.65 -16.60 2.26
C LEU A 361 -23.42 -17.83 2.67
N GLU A 362 -23.34 -18.91 1.91
CA GLU A 362 -24.10 -20.16 2.12
C GLU A 362 -23.45 -21.09 3.15
N ASP A 363 -22.14 -21.04 3.34
CA ASP A 363 -21.38 -21.88 4.28
C ASP A 363 -20.75 -21.04 5.40
N ALA A 364 -21.52 -20.83 6.47
CA ALA A 364 -21.07 -20.10 7.66
C ALA A 364 -19.87 -20.78 8.35
N PRO A 365 -19.80 -22.12 8.54
CA PRO A 365 -18.64 -22.81 9.07
C PRO A 365 -17.36 -22.58 8.23
N LEU A 366 -17.46 -22.62 6.90
CA LEU A 366 -16.35 -22.30 6.00
C LEU A 366 -15.90 -20.86 6.19
N ARG A 367 -16.84 -19.90 6.19
CA ARG A 367 -16.57 -18.48 6.38
C ARG A 367 -15.81 -18.23 7.67
N GLU A 368 -16.27 -18.76 8.79
CA GLU A 368 -15.60 -18.62 10.08
C GLU A 368 -14.22 -19.28 10.13
N ARG A 369 -14.10 -20.48 9.55
CA ARG A 369 -12.82 -21.20 9.50
C ARG A 369 -11.76 -20.43 8.74
N LEU A 370 -12.11 -19.92 7.56
CA LEU A 370 -11.19 -19.11 6.73
C LEU A 370 -10.82 -17.80 7.39
N GLY A 371 -11.78 -17.10 8.02
CA GLY A 371 -11.50 -15.89 8.75
C GLY A 371 -10.53 -16.09 9.92
N ARG A 372 -10.75 -17.13 10.74
CA ARG A 372 -9.81 -17.49 11.82
C ARG A 372 -8.42 -17.85 11.28
N ALA A 373 -8.35 -18.56 10.16
CA ALA A 373 -7.07 -18.92 9.55
C ALA A 373 -6.36 -17.69 8.96
N ALA A 374 -7.09 -16.74 8.36
CA ALA A 374 -6.55 -15.47 7.90
C ALA A 374 -5.90 -14.68 9.05
N ARG A 375 -6.60 -14.55 10.18
CA ARG A 375 -6.08 -13.88 11.37
C ARG A 375 -4.81 -14.54 11.89
N ARG A 376 -4.80 -15.85 12.08
CA ARG A 376 -3.60 -16.59 12.50
C ARG A 376 -2.42 -16.40 11.54
N THR A 377 -2.68 -16.38 10.24
CA THR A 377 -1.64 -16.13 9.24
C THR A 377 -0.95 -14.78 9.46
N VAL A 378 -1.68 -13.72 9.82
CA VAL A 378 -1.10 -12.41 10.13
C VAL A 378 -0.30 -12.47 11.42
N GLU A 379 -0.86 -13.07 12.47
CA GLU A 379 -0.20 -13.22 13.78
C GLU A 379 1.15 -13.94 13.67
N GLU A 380 1.22 -14.96 12.85
CA GLU A 380 2.42 -15.80 12.68
C GLU A 380 3.45 -15.19 11.72
N ARG A 381 3.03 -14.40 10.72
CA ARG A 381 3.90 -14.10 9.57
C ARG A 381 4.02 -12.63 9.21
N TYR A 382 3.03 -11.80 9.55
CA TYR A 382 2.90 -10.45 9.02
C TYR A 382 2.72 -9.36 10.08
N THR A 383 3.15 -9.62 11.34
CA THR A 383 3.22 -8.56 12.33
C THR A 383 4.32 -7.56 11.97
N ASP A 384 4.13 -6.29 12.26
CA ASP A 384 5.08 -5.21 12.00
C ASP A 384 6.46 -5.50 12.61
N VAL A 385 6.49 -5.98 13.87
CA VAL A 385 7.74 -6.32 14.59
C VAL A 385 8.47 -7.49 13.93
N ALA A 386 7.77 -8.56 13.55
CA ALA A 386 8.39 -9.70 12.88
C ALA A 386 8.97 -9.32 11.51
N ILE A 387 8.26 -8.47 10.76
CA ILE A 387 8.72 -7.95 9.46
C ILE A 387 9.92 -7.01 9.63
N ALA A 388 9.88 -6.12 10.64
CA ALA A 388 11.01 -5.24 10.95
C ALA A 388 12.26 -6.03 11.36
N GLN A 389 12.10 -7.09 12.17
CA GLN A 389 13.21 -7.98 12.55
C GLN A 389 13.83 -8.66 11.31
N ARG A 390 13.01 -9.19 10.40
CA ARG A 390 13.50 -9.77 9.13
C ARG A 390 14.24 -8.74 8.28
N SER A 391 13.79 -7.48 8.28
CA SER A 391 14.47 -6.39 7.59
C SER A 391 15.85 -6.14 8.21
N LEU A 392 15.96 -6.07 9.53
CA LEU A 392 17.21 -5.89 10.25
C LEU A 392 18.21 -7.03 10.00
N ASP A 393 17.75 -8.27 10.04
CA ASP A 393 18.57 -9.46 9.79
C ASP A 393 19.15 -9.43 8.36
N TYR A 394 18.30 -9.10 7.38
CA TYR A 394 18.75 -8.96 5.99
C TYR A 394 19.72 -7.78 5.82
N TRP A 395 19.42 -6.60 6.37
CA TRP A 395 20.29 -5.43 6.25
C TRP A 395 21.65 -5.68 6.87
N THR A 396 21.69 -6.30 8.06
CA THR A 396 22.93 -6.66 8.75
C THR A 396 23.79 -7.57 7.87
N ARG A 397 23.19 -8.60 7.28
CA ARG A 397 23.88 -9.54 6.40
C ARG A 397 24.32 -8.88 5.08
N ALA A 398 23.38 -8.23 4.38
CA ALA A 398 23.62 -7.72 3.03
C ALA A 398 24.58 -6.51 2.98
N LEU A 399 24.58 -5.68 4.01
CA LEU A 399 25.39 -4.49 4.11
C LEU A 399 26.60 -4.65 5.03
N ARG A 400 26.83 -5.84 5.59
CA ARG A 400 27.91 -6.13 6.55
C ARG A 400 27.92 -5.07 7.68
N LEU A 401 26.78 -4.95 8.39
CA LEU A 401 26.66 -4.09 9.55
C LEU A 401 27.21 -4.83 10.76
N GLY A 402 28.03 -4.17 11.59
CA GLY A 402 28.54 -4.76 12.85
C GLY A 402 29.86 -5.53 12.72
N GLY A 403 30.66 -5.28 11.64
CA GLY A 403 32.06 -5.69 11.57
C GLY A 403 32.98 -4.63 12.15
#